data_e0a6af6f7a85529b1d269efc1f859d7a
#
_entry.id   e0a6af6f7a85529b1d269efc1f859d7a
#
_cell.length_a   1.000
_cell.length_b   1.000
_cell.length_c   1.000
_cell.angle_alpha   90.00
_cell.angle_beta   90.00
_cell.angle_gamma   90.00
#
_symmetry.space_group_name_H-M   'P 1'
#
loop_
_entity.id
_entity.type
_entity.pdbx_description
1 polymer ?
#
loop_
_entity_poly.entity_id
_entity_poly.type
_entity_poly.pdbx_seq_one_letter_code
_entity_poly.pdbx_strand_id
1 'polypeptide(L)'
;YTCSACGKVFKDADGKTVTTVEAEKIAATGHTMTKTDAKDATCTEDGNTAYWYCSVCKKYFADENGTTEIALDDTVVKAHHTMTKTDAKEPTCTAEGNNAYYTCSVCGKVFKDEAGTQPTTVEAETLEKKAHTPVVDAAVAATCEKTGLTEGSHCSVCNEVLVAQKVVDKIPHTVVIDAAVEPTYSSTGLTEGKHCSVCN
;
A
#
# COMPACT_ATOMS: atom_id res chain seq x y z
N TYR A 1 73.34 20.90 4.83
CA TYR A 1 73.91 21.86 3.89
C TYR A 1 74.36 21.15 2.61
N THR A 2 74.12 21.74 1.46
CA THR A 2 74.54 21.17 0.19
C THR A 2 75.66 22.04 -0.42
N CYS A 3 76.82 21.46 -0.76
CA CYS A 3 77.89 22.14 -1.42
C CYS A 3 77.53 22.42 -2.89
N SER A 4 77.45 23.70 -3.27
CA SER A 4 77.10 24.11 -4.65
C SER A 4 78.14 23.73 -5.70
N ALA A 5 79.42 23.52 -5.29
CA ALA A 5 80.48 23.18 -6.20
C ALA A 5 80.62 21.66 -6.45
N CYS A 6 80.35 20.80 -5.45
CA CYS A 6 80.52 19.36 -5.58
C CYS A 6 79.27 18.52 -5.35
N GLY A 7 78.13 19.17 -5.00
CA GLY A 7 76.84 18.47 -4.80
C GLY A 7 76.77 17.59 -3.55
N LYS A 8 77.82 17.52 -2.72
CA LYS A 8 77.79 16.72 -1.48
C LYS A 8 76.95 17.39 -0.44
N VAL A 9 76.27 16.60 0.42
CA VAL A 9 75.47 17.04 1.55
C VAL A 9 76.23 16.90 2.86
N PHE A 10 76.18 17.90 3.72
CA PHE A 10 76.90 17.96 4.99
C PHE A 10 75.94 18.28 6.13
N LYS A 11 76.18 17.76 7.36
CA LYS A 11 75.42 18.07 8.57
C LYS A 11 75.73 19.49 9.10
N ASP A 12 76.95 19.93 8.87
CA ASP A 12 77.49 21.20 9.37
C ASP A 12 77.78 22.18 8.26
N ALA A 13 77.81 23.46 8.59
CA ALA A 13 78.08 24.56 7.65
C ALA A 13 79.55 24.60 7.17
N ASP A 14 80.50 24.01 7.93
CA ASP A 14 81.93 24.01 7.65
C ASP A 14 82.31 22.85 6.68
N GLY A 15 81.35 22.03 6.27
CA GLY A 15 81.57 20.92 5.30
C GLY A 15 82.47 19.81 5.81
N LYS A 16 82.52 19.58 7.13
CA LYS A 16 83.38 18.57 7.75
C LYS A 16 82.67 17.18 7.84
N THR A 17 81.36 17.16 8.05
CA THR A 17 80.61 15.91 8.26
C THR A 17 79.73 15.62 7.06
N VAL A 18 80.18 14.76 6.17
CA VAL A 18 79.42 14.31 4.98
C VAL A 18 78.26 13.45 5.43
N THR A 19 77.09 13.69 4.86
CA THR A 19 75.86 12.90 5.05
C THR A 19 75.11 12.71 3.74
N THR A 20 73.93 12.11 3.77
CA THR A 20 73.01 12.03 2.62
C THR A 20 71.67 12.64 2.98
N VAL A 21 70.89 13.06 1.98
CA VAL A 21 69.53 13.55 2.20
C VAL A 21 68.69 12.48 2.88
N GLU A 22 68.88 11.16 2.54
CA GLU A 22 68.16 10.07 3.15
C GLU A 22 68.52 9.88 4.63
N ALA A 23 69.79 10.04 5.01
CA ALA A 23 70.24 9.90 6.38
C ALA A 23 69.74 11.03 7.30
N GLU A 24 69.40 12.20 6.72
CA GLU A 24 68.88 13.34 7.44
C GLU A 24 67.36 13.45 7.41
N LYS A 25 66.64 12.46 6.79
CA LYS A 25 65.20 12.38 6.84
C LYS A 25 64.72 12.11 8.26
N ILE A 26 63.92 13.01 8.77
CA ILE A 26 63.16 12.75 10.02
C ILE A 26 61.91 11.98 9.61
N ALA A 27 61.68 10.83 10.24
CA ALA A 27 60.48 10.05 10.00
C ALA A 27 59.24 10.86 10.35
N ALA A 28 58.20 10.69 9.57
CA ALA A 28 56.88 11.29 9.90
C ALA A 28 56.43 10.80 11.28
N THR A 29 55.91 11.71 12.07
CA THR A 29 55.45 11.42 13.44
C THR A 29 54.20 10.50 13.48
N GLY A 30 53.65 10.16 12.32
CA GLY A 30 52.43 9.40 12.19
C GLY A 30 51.18 10.21 12.50
N HIS A 31 50.06 9.51 12.47
CA HIS A 31 48.75 10.11 12.76
C HIS A 31 48.32 9.75 14.20
N THR A 32 47.69 10.71 14.90
CA THR A 32 47.01 10.42 16.18
C THR A 32 45.53 10.24 15.88
N MET A 33 45.11 8.97 15.73
CA MET A 33 43.77 8.62 15.25
C MET A 33 42.78 8.42 16.38
N THR A 34 41.58 8.92 16.17
CA THR A 34 40.37 8.63 16.97
C THR A 34 39.34 8.00 16.07
N LYS A 35 38.89 6.78 16.40
CA LYS A 35 37.87 6.06 15.65
C LYS A 35 36.49 6.56 15.99
N THR A 36 35.63 6.73 14.98
CA THR A 36 34.18 6.80 15.09
C THR A 36 33.60 5.54 14.48
N ASP A 37 32.84 4.78 15.27
CA ASP A 37 32.23 3.56 14.79
C ASP A 37 31.07 3.84 13.82
N ALA A 38 30.79 2.86 12.96
CA ALA A 38 29.64 2.93 12.08
C ALA A 38 28.33 2.98 12.87
N LYS A 39 27.41 3.82 12.42
CA LYS A 39 26.02 3.91 12.89
C LYS A 39 25.09 3.69 11.71
N ASP A 40 24.19 2.73 11.80
CA ASP A 40 23.19 2.51 10.76
C ASP A 40 22.23 3.69 10.66
N ALA A 41 21.86 4.06 9.41
CA ALA A 41 20.82 5.04 9.18
C ALA A 41 19.47 4.48 9.60
N THR A 42 18.60 5.35 10.10
CA THR A 42 17.19 5.03 10.37
C THR A 42 16.29 5.64 9.30
N CYS A 43 14.99 5.54 9.48
CA CYS A 43 14.03 6.20 8.58
C CYS A 43 14.05 7.74 8.67
N THR A 44 14.63 8.31 9.73
CA THR A 44 14.56 9.75 10.02
C THR A 44 15.91 10.37 10.38
N GLU A 45 16.92 9.55 10.65
CA GLU A 45 18.26 10.01 11.04
C GLU A 45 19.31 9.39 10.14
N ASP A 46 20.23 10.23 9.67
CA ASP A 46 21.40 9.77 8.95
C ASP A 46 22.29 8.89 9.84
N GLY A 47 22.88 7.88 9.26
CA GLY A 47 23.94 7.08 9.83
C GLY A 47 25.31 7.51 9.33
N ASN A 48 26.33 6.72 9.64
CA ASN A 48 27.68 6.91 9.10
C ASN A 48 28.42 5.57 8.97
N THR A 49 29.32 5.48 8.00
CA THR A 49 30.33 4.43 7.98
C THR A 49 31.38 4.67 9.05
N ALA A 50 32.13 3.66 9.48
CA ALA A 50 33.25 3.88 10.40
C ALA A 50 34.32 4.74 9.74
N TYR A 51 34.89 5.67 10.51
CA TYR A 51 36.00 6.52 10.05
C TYR A 51 36.94 6.86 11.20
N TRP A 52 38.12 7.40 10.83
CA TRP A 52 39.15 7.82 11.78
C TRP A 52 39.45 9.31 11.58
N TYR A 53 39.52 10.05 12.67
CA TYR A 53 39.90 11.46 12.67
C TYR A 53 41.29 11.62 13.26
N CYS A 54 42.17 12.30 12.52
CA CYS A 54 43.50 12.67 13.02
C CYS A 54 43.47 14.04 13.71
N SER A 55 43.76 14.06 15.01
CA SER A 55 43.79 15.30 15.79
C SER A 55 44.94 16.23 15.42
N VAL A 56 46.01 15.73 14.78
CA VAL A 56 47.20 16.47 14.38
C VAL A 56 46.98 17.17 13.04
N CYS A 57 46.64 16.47 11.99
CA CYS A 57 46.44 17.05 10.65
C CYS A 57 45.01 17.52 10.39
N LYS A 58 44.04 17.25 11.28
CA LYS A 58 42.62 17.66 11.20
C LYS A 58 41.87 17.04 10.00
N LYS A 59 42.31 15.86 9.57
CA LYS A 59 41.76 15.14 8.42
C LYS A 59 41.03 13.86 8.85
N TYR A 60 40.16 13.38 7.97
CA TYR A 60 39.40 12.13 8.15
C TYR A 60 39.96 11.03 7.23
N PHE A 61 39.90 9.80 7.68
CA PHE A 61 40.45 8.65 6.97
C PHE A 61 39.51 7.45 7.03
N ALA A 62 39.52 6.62 5.99
CA ALA A 62 38.75 5.39 5.93
C ALA A 62 39.39 4.25 6.73
N ASP A 63 40.65 4.40 7.13
CA ASP A 63 41.46 3.36 7.79
C ASP A 63 42.25 3.89 8.99
N GLU A 64 42.59 3.01 9.91
CA GLU A 64 43.33 3.31 11.15
C GLU A 64 44.76 3.83 10.89
N ASN A 65 45.36 3.46 9.78
CA ASN A 65 46.73 3.84 9.44
C ASN A 65 46.82 5.24 8.82
N GLY A 66 45.69 5.86 8.46
CA GLY A 66 45.65 7.16 7.81
C GLY A 66 46.16 7.15 6.39
N THR A 67 45.93 6.04 5.66
CA THR A 67 46.42 5.88 4.29
C THR A 67 45.41 6.41 3.26
N THR A 68 44.11 6.33 3.57
CA THR A 68 43.03 6.74 2.68
C THR A 68 42.29 7.95 3.26
N GLU A 69 42.66 9.15 2.81
CA GLU A 69 41.97 10.39 3.21
C GLU A 69 40.58 10.43 2.56
N ILE A 70 39.57 10.85 3.33
CA ILE A 70 38.15 10.97 2.91
C ILE A 70 37.57 12.31 3.40
N ALA A 71 36.50 12.78 2.76
CA ALA A 71 35.71 13.87 3.33
C ALA A 71 34.72 13.29 4.37
N LEU A 72 34.41 14.08 5.39
CA LEU A 72 33.44 13.65 6.42
C LEU A 72 32.07 13.37 5.80
N ASP A 73 31.67 14.17 4.80
CA ASP A 73 30.38 13.99 4.10
C ASP A 73 30.29 12.64 3.36
N ASP A 74 31.43 12.09 2.91
CA ASP A 74 31.47 10.76 2.26
C ASP A 74 31.17 9.61 3.23
N THR A 75 31.23 9.87 4.54
CA THR A 75 30.91 8.87 5.56
C THR A 75 29.42 8.79 5.84
N VAL A 76 28.63 9.78 5.43
CA VAL A 76 27.21 9.89 5.77
C VAL A 76 26.39 8.84 5.01
N VAL A 77 25.69 7.98 5.74
CA VAL A 77 24.66 7.08 5.22
C VAL A 77 23.31 7.76 5.39
N LYS A 78 22.68 8.15 4.31
CA LYS A 78 21.43 8.90 4.35
C LYS A 78 20.28 8.12 4.94
N ALA A 79 19.45 8.80 5.73
CA ALA A 79 18.18 8.28 6.19
C ALA A 79 17.30 7.89 4.98
N HIS A 80 16.66 6.72 5.05
CA HIS A 80 15.77 6.24 3.98
C HIS A 80 14.69 5.32 4.53
N HIS A 81 13.59 5.21 3.79
CA HIS A 81 12.51 4.28 4.08
C HIS A 81 12.65 3.02 3.23
N THR A 82 12.40 1.85 3.83
CA THR A 82 12.29 0.58 3.09
C THR A 82 10.82 0.37 2.75
N MET A 83 10.46 0.66 1.50
CA MET A 83 9.07 0.72 1.07
C MET A 83 8.54 -0.62 0.55
N THR A 84 7.31 -0.93 0.94
CA THR A 84 6.48 -1.99 0.35
C THR A 84 5.27 -1.34 -0.30
N LYS A 85 5.08 -1.57 -1.59
CA LYS A 85 3.95 -1.04 -2.36
C LYS A 85 2.70 -1.85 -2.12
N THR A 86 1.57 -1.16 -1.91
CA THR A 86 0.21 -1.70 -2.05
C THR A 86 -0.38 -1.13 -3.32
N ASP A 87 -0.75 -1.99 -4.27
CA ASP A 87 -1.31 -1.56 -5.54
C ASP A 87 -2.72 -1.01 -5.38
N ALA A 88 -3.10 -0.10 -6.28
CA ALA A 88 -4.45 0.44 -6.35
C ALA A 88 -5.46 -0.69 -6.63
N LYS A 89 -6.60 -0.60 -5.97
CA LYS A 89 -7.74 -1.50 -6.15
C LYS A 89 -9.00 -0.68 -6.33
N GLU A 90 -9.70 -0.87 -7.44
CA GLU A 90 -10.98 -0.23 -7.69
C GLU A 90 -12.04 -0.69 -6.68
N PRO A 91 -12.83 0.24 -6.11
CA PRO A 91 -13.94 -0.12 -5.26
C PRO A 91 -15.09 -0.75 -6.06
N THR A 92 -15.78 -1.67 -5.43
CA THR A 92 -17.03 -2.26 -5.93
C THR A 92 -18.20 -1.84 -5.04
N CYS A 93 -19.42 -2.24 -5.38
CA CYS A 93 -20.56 -1.99 -4.50
C CYS A 93 -20.56 -2.87 -3.23
N THR A 94 -19.72 -3.92 -3.19
CA THR A 94 -19.62 -4.83 -2.03
C THR A 94 -18.32 -4.66 -1.24
N ALA A 95 -17.28 -4.08 -1.84
CA ALA A 95 -15.98 -3.92 -1.23
C ALA A 95 -15.37 -2.54 -1.50
N GLU A 96 -14.68 -2.00 -0.51
CA GLU A 96 -13.86 -0.81 -0.64
C GLU A 96 -12.67 -1.06 -1.56
N GLY A 97 -12.19 0.01 -2.17
CA GLY A 97 -10.96 0.05 -2.94
C GLY A 97 -9.89 0.85 -2.21
N ASN A 98 -8.78 1.07 -2.90
CA ASN A 98 -7.72 1.97 -2.42
C ASN A 98 -6.93 2.54 -3.60
N ASN A 99 -6.39 3.75 -3.43
CA ASN A 99 -5.29 4.24 -4.25
C ASN A 99 -4.03 3.40 -3.99
N ALA A 100 -3.06 3.45 -4.89
CA ALA A 100 -1.75 2.87 -4.59
C ALA A 100 -1.06 3.67 -3.49
N TYR A 101 -0.43 2.99 -2.54
CA TYR A 101 0.34 3.60 -1.47
C TYR A 101 1.54 2.73 -1.10
N TYR A 102 2.45 3.28 -0.32
CA TYR A 102 3.68 2.64 0.13
C TYR A 102 3.74 2.63 1.65
N THR A 103 4.10 1.50 2.23
CA THR A 103 4.28 1.35 3.67
C THR A 103 5.75 1.07 3.97
N CYS A 104 6.35 1.85 4.86
CA CYS A 104 7.69 1.55 5.33
C CYS A 104 7.67 0.34 6.27
N SER A 105 8.38 -0.73 5.89
CA SER A 105 8.46 -1.96 6.70
C SER A 105 9.19 -1.78 8.04
N VAL A 106 9.97 -0.70 8.18
CA VAL A 106 10.77 -0.43 9.38
C VAL A 106 10.00 0.43 10.39
N CYS A 107 9.37 1.52 9.95
CA CYS A 107 8.69 2.47 10.85
C CYS A 107 7.16 2.44 10.76
N GLY A 108 6.57 1.66 9.85
CA GLY A 108 5.13 1.51 9.67
C GLY A 108 4.42 2.74 9.05
N LYS A 109 5.14 3.82 8.75
CA LYS A 109 4.54 5.01 8.13
C LYS A 109 4.11 4.71 6.70
N VAL A 110 3.03 5.39 6.28
CA VAL A 110 2.41 5.25 4.95
C VAL A 110 2.67 6.50 4.13
N PHE A 111 2.92 6.32 2.82
CA PHE A 111 3.28 7.38 1.89
C PHE A 111 2.57 7.17 0.55
N LYS A 112 2.35 8.28 -0.19
CA LYS A 112 1.80 8.23 -1.56
C LYS A 112 2.84 7.86 -2.60
N ASP A 113 4.12 8.03 -2.29
CA ASP A 113 5.26 7.85 -3.19
C ASP A 113 6.30 6.88 -2.63
N GLU A 114 7.04 6.24 -3.52
CA GLU A 114 8.11 5.30 -3.18
C GLU A 114 9.29 5.99 -2.47
N ALA A 115 9.50 7.28 -2.74
CA ALA A 115 10.57 8.06 -2.12
C ALA A 115 10.30 8.40 -0.64
N GLY A 116 9.07 8.21 -0.15
CA GLY A 116 8.68 8.50 1.23
C GLY A 116 8.61 9.99 1.53
N THR A 117 8.33 10.82 0.52
CA THR A 117 8.29 12.29 0.65
C THR A 117 6.90 12.82 0.96
N GLN A 118 5.84 12.06 0.63
CA GLN A 118 4.44 12.45 0.79
C GLN A 118 3.74 11.54 1.80
N PRO A 119 3.78 11.87 3.09
CA PRO A 119 3.12 11.05 4.12
C PRO A 119 1.59 11.07 3.92
N THR A 120 0.98 9.93 4.18
CA THR A 120 -0.47 9.73 4.14
C THR A 120 -0.90 8.70 5.18
N THR A 121 -2.16 8.26 5.15
CA THR A 121 -2.67 7.16 5.97
C THR A 121 -3.42 6.16 5.11
N VAL A 122 -3.61 4.94 5.58
CA VAL A 122 -4.39 3.92 4.87
C VAL A 122 -5.82 4.39 4.67
N GLU A 123 -6.41 5.07 5.68
CA GLU A 123 -7.77 5.62 5.61
C GLU A 123 -7.89 6.69 4.53
N ALA A 124 -6.88 7.56 4.39
CA ALA A 124 -6.88 8.62 3.36
C ALA A 124 -6.73 8.05 1.93
N GLU A 125 -6.13 6.87 1.79
CA GLU A 125 -5.99 6.19 0.50
C GLU A 125 -7.10 5.15 0.24
N THR A 126 -8.00 4.94 1.20
CA THR A 126 -9.17 4.06 1.03
C THR A 126 -10.22 4.75 0.16
N LEU A 127 -10.76 4.02 -0.80
CA LEU A 127 -11.87 4.43 -1.66
C LEU A 127 -13.14 3.75 -1.16
N GLU A 128 -14.16 4.54 -0.86
CA GLU A 128 -15.46 4.02 -0.41
C GLU A 128 -16.11 3.12 -1.46
N LYS A 129 -16.96 2.20 -0.99
CA LYS A 129 -17.78 1.35 -1.86
C LYS A 129 -18.60 2.18 -2.84
N LYS A 130 -18.71 1.69 -4.06
CA LYS A 130 -19.62 2.28 -5.06
C LYS A 130 -21.06 2.04 -4.64
N ALA A 131 -21.94 2.99 -4.93
CA ALA A 131 -23.37 2.80 -4.73
C ALA A 131 -23.89 1.63 -5.57
N HIS A 132 -24.91 0.93 -5.04
CA HIS A 132 -25.61 -0.10 -5.80
C HIS A 132 -26.39 0.53 -6.97
N THR A 133 -26.44 -0.16 -8.11
CA THR A 133 -27.26 0.23 -9.27
C THR A 133 -28.54 -0.60 -9.24
N PRO A 134 -29.68 -0.06 -8.72
CA PRO A 134 -30.89 -0.82 -8.56
C PRO A 134 -31.57 -1.13 -9.90
N VAL A 135 -32.06 -2.35 -10.01
CA VAL A 135 -32.98 -2.79 -11.06
C VAL A 135 -34.24 -3.29 -10.38
N VAL A 136 -35.38 -2.91 -10.93
CA VAL A 136 -36.69 -3.26 -10.39
C VAL A 136 -37.04 -4.70 -10.74
N ASP A 137 -37.42 -5.48 -9.73
CA ASP A 137 -38.06 -6.79 -9.87
C ASP A 137 -39.57 -6.56 -9.86
N ALA A 138 -40.21 -6.69 -11.00
CA ALA A 138 -41.60 -6.36 -11.18
C ALA A 138 -42.53 -7.14 -10.25
N ALA A 139 -43.56 -6.49 -9.76
CA ALA A 139 -44.63 -7.16 -9.02
C ALA A 139 -45.34 -8.21 -9.88
N VAL A 140 -45.74 -9.30 -9.24
CA VAL A 140 -46.60 -10.35 -9.83
C VAL A 140 -47.96 -10.30 -9.15
N ALA A 141 -49.01 -10.07 -9.90
CA ALA A 141 -50.36 -10.05 -9.35
C ALA A 141 -50.77 -11.41 -8.79
N ALA A 142 -51.37 -11.46 -7.61
CA ALA A 142 -51.98 -12.64 -7.08
C ALA A 142 -53.24 -13.04 -7.89
N THR A 143 -53.51 -14.31 -7.99
CA THR A 143 -54.75 -14.87 -8.53
C THR A 143 -55.45 -15.70 -7.48
N CYS A 144 -56.62 -16.23 -7.78
CA CYS A 144 -57.29 -17.15 -6.86
C CYS A 144 -56.59 -18.51 -6.76
N GLU A 145 -55.69 -18.84 -7.69
CA GLU A 145 -54.96 -20.12 -7.71
C GLU A 145 -53.51 -19.96 -7.24
N LYS A 146 -52.89 -18.76 -7.47
CA LYS A 146 -51.47 -18.54 -7.21
C LYS A 146 -51.28 -17.26 -6.38
N THR A 147 -50.33 -17.30 -5.45
CA THR A 147 -49.85 -16.11 -4.74
C THR A 147 -49.14 -15.18 -5.70
N GLY A 148 -49.19 -13.88 -5.41
CA GLY A 148 -48.43 -12.84 -6.08
C GLY A 148 -47.14 -12.51 -5.35
N LEU A 149 -46.43 -11.54 -5.89
CA LEU A 149 -45.26 -10.91 -5.29
C LEU A 149 -45.38 -9.38 -5.38
N THR A 150 -44.93 -8.68 -4.34
CA THR A 150 -44.77 -7.21 -4.42
C THR A 150 -43.62 -6.88 -5.34
N GLU A 151 -43.52 -5.62 -5.75
CA GLU A 151 -42.34 -5.10 -6.37
C GLU A 151 -41.14 -5.21 -5.42
N GLY A 152 -39.96 -5.52 -5.97
CA GLY A 152 -38.68 -5.57 -5.30
C GLY A 152 -37.59 -4.89 -6.11
N SER A 153 -36.35 -5.00 -5.68
CA SER A 153 -35.20 -4.57 -6.48
C SER A 153 -33.92 -5.30 -6.06
N HIS A 154 -33.03 -5.48 -7.02
CA HIS A 154 -31.67 -6.00 -6.81
C HIS A 154 -30.64 -5.12 -7.50
N CYS A 155 -29.36 -5.25 -7.11
CA CYS A 155 -28.26 -4.57 -7.77
C CYS A 155 -27.87 -5.29 -9.07
N SER A 156 -27.88 -4.58 -10.21
CA SER A 156 -27.49 -5.16 -11.51
C SER A 156 -26.01 -5.58 -11.60
N VAL A 157 -25.15 -5.14 -10.66
CA VAL A 157 -23.71 -5.42 -10.68
C VAL A 157 -23.33 -6.60 -9.79
N CYS A 158 -23.89 -6.67 -8.57
CA CYS A 158 -23.54 -7.70 -7.58
C CYS A 158 -24.69 -8.66 -7.25
N ASN A 159 -25.90 -8.43 -7.80
CA ASN A 159 -27.12 -9.19 -7.55
C ASN A 159 -27.61 -9.19 -6.09
N GLU A 160 -27.09 -8.30 -5.25
CA GLU A 160 -27.58 -8.14 -3.89
C GLU A 160 -29.01 -7.64 -3.91
N VAL A 161 -29.90 -8.26 -3.11
CA VAL A 161 -31.30 -7.87 -2.98
C VAL A 161 -31.39 -6.60 -2.16
N LEU A 162 -31.78 -5.50 -2.78
CA LEU A 162 -31.92 -4.20 -2.13
C LEU A 162 -33.29 -4.03 -1.48
N VAL A 163 -34.34 -4.50 -2.15
CA VAL A 163 -35.71 -4.59 -1.63
C VAL A 163 -36.25 -5.97 -1.94
N ALA A 164 -36.48 -6.77 -0.89
CA ALA A 164 -37.02 -8.09 -1.04
C ALA A 164 -38.49 -8.06 -1.47
N GLN A 165 -38.86 -8.84 -2.48
CA GLN A 165 -40.23 -9.05 -2.83
C GLN A 165 -40.97 -9.79 -1.67
N LYS A 166 -42.20 -9.39 -1.36
CA LYS A 166 -43.06 -10.06 -0.38
C LYS A 166 -44.14 -10.81 -1.10
N VAL A 167 -44.47 -11.96 -0.54
CA VAL A 167 -45.60 -12.78 -1.05
C VAL A 167 -46.91 -12.03 -0.79
N VAL A 168 -47.73 -11.95 -1.83
CA VAL A 168 -49.13 -11.48 -1.77
C VAL A 168 -50.02 -12.69 -1.79
N ASP A 169 -50.88 -12.81 -0.81
CA ASP A 169 -51.79 -13.94 -0.68
C ASP A 169 -52.73 -14.07 -1.89
N LYS A 170 -53.23 -15.28 -2.13
CA LYS A 170 -54.22 -15.54 -3.17
C LYS A 170 -55.50 -14.70 -2.92
N ILE A 171 -56.09 -14.20 -4.00
CA ILE A 171 -57.38 -13.54 -3.91
C ILE A 171 -58.50 -14.60 -3.72
N PRO A 172 -59.55 -14.28 -2.98
CA PRO A 172 -60.70 -15.15 -2.83
C PRO A 172 -61.37 -15.51 -4.17
N HIS A 173 -61.89 -16.70 -4.30
CA HIS A 173 -62.71 -17.09 -5.47
C HIS A 173 -63.95 -16.25 -5.57
N THR A 174 -64.26 -15.73 -6.76
CA THR A 174 -65.52 -15.10 -7.07
C THR A 174 -66.51 -16.17 -7.52
N VAL A 175 -67.39 -16.59 -6.60
CA VAL A 175 -68.29 -17.71 -6.83
C VAL A 175 -69.49 -17.29 -7.70
N VAL A 176 -69.73 -18.01 -8.75
CA VAL A 176 -70.94 -17.97 -9.61
C VAL A 176 -71.71 -19.23 -9.41
N ILE A 177 -73.05 -19.08 -9.29
CA ILE A 177 -73.97 -20.24 -9.15
C ILE A 177 -74.43 -20.68 -10.51
N ASP A 178 -74.24 -21.96 -10.82
CA ASP A 178 -74.78 -22.65 -11.98
C ASP A 178 -76.16 -23.22 -11.63
N ALA A 179 -77.20 -22.66 -12.22
CA ALA A 179 -78.53 -23.02 -11.90
C ALA A 179 -78.80 -24.52 -12.25
N ALA A 180 -79.63 -25.20 -11.44
CA ALA A 180 -80.09 -26.54 -11.71
C ALA A 180 -80.85 -26.60 -13.06
N VAL A 181 -80.67 -27.71 -13.76
CA VAL A 181 -81.41 -28.02 -15.00
C VAL A 181 -82.23 -29.21 -14.74
N GLU A 182 -83.55 -29.10 -14.87
CA GLU A 182 -84.48 -30.22 -14.71
C GLU A 182 -84.30 -31.28 -15.78
N PRO A 183 -84.38 -32.56 -15.43
CA PRO A 183 -84.29 -33.66 -16.40
C PRO A 183 -85.53 -33.70 -17.28
N THR A 184 -85.34 -34.15 -18.54
CA THR A 184 -86.43 -34.32 -19.50
C THR A 184 -86.52 -35.84 -19.89
N TYR A 185 -87.47 -36.19 -20.67
CA TYR A 185 -87.64 -37.59 -21.17
C TYR A 185 -86.45 -38.08 -21.97
N SER A 186 -85.66 -37.17 -22.54
CA SER A 186 -84.53 -37.46 -23.46
C SER A 186 -83.21 -36.99 -23.01
N SER A 187 -83.12 -36.27 -21.90
CA SER A 187 -81.85 -35.67 -21.39
C SER A 187 -81.79 -35.74 -19.85
N THR A 188 -80.60 -35.92 -19.33
CA THR A 188 -80.35 -35.88 -17.88
C THR A 188 -80.39 -34.42 -17.44
N GLY A 189 -80.85 -34.16 -16.24
CA GLY A 189 -80.74 -32.88 -15.59
C GLY A 189 -79.40 -32.66 -14.89
N LEU A 190 -79.16 -31.47 -14.38
CA LEU A 190 -78.00 -31.12 -13.57
C LEU A 190 -78.51 -30.53 -12.25
N THR A 191 -77.85 -30.84 -11.16
CA THR A 191 -78.04 -30.16 -9.90
C THR A 191 -77.38 -28.78 -9.91
N GLU A 192 -77.80 -27.91 -9.05
CA GLU A 192 -77.13 -26.63 -8.82
C GLU A 192 -75.64 -26.88 -8.52
N GLY A 193 -74.79 -26.14 -9.21
CA GLY A 193 -73.30 -26.14 -9.06
C GLY A 193 -72.79 -24.77 -8.72
N LYS A 194 -71.45 -24.70 -8.48
CA LYS A 194 -70.76 -23.45 -8.27
C LYS A 194 -69.38 -23.52 -8.94
N HIS A 195 -69.04 -22.45 -9.62
CA HIS A 195 -67.71 -22.29 -10.19
C HIS A 195 -67.12 -20.92 -9.88
N CYS A 196 -65.83 -20.74 -10.04
CA CYS A 196 -65.19 -19.42 -9.94
C CYS A 196 -65.23 -18.73 -11.30
N SER A 197 -65.72 -17.48 -11.35
CA SER A 197 -65.79 -16.73 -12.62
C SER A 197 -64.41 -16.35 -13.21
N VAL A 198 -63.32 -16.54 -12.45
CA VAL A 198 -61.94 -16.15 -12.86
C VAL A 198 -61.13 -17.37 -13.26
N CYS A 199 -61.20 -18.49 -12.56
CA CYS A 199 -60.40 -19.68 -12.81
C CYS A 199 -61.20 -20.92 -13.20
N ASN A 200 -62.54 -20.81 -13.24
CA ASN A 200 -63.51 -21.81 -13.59
C ASN A 200 -63.73 -22.95 -12.57
#